data_5008c3336d26bfdff917d1ad820abd8e
#
_entry.id   5008c3336d26bfdff917d1ad820abd8e
#
_cell.length_a   1.000
_cell.length_b   1.000
_cell.length_c   1.000
_cell.angle_alpha   90.00
_cell.angle_beta   90.00
_cell.angle_gamma   90.00
#
_symmetry.space_group_name_H-M   'P 1'
#
loop_
_entity.id
_entity.type
_entity.pdbx_description
1 polymer ?
#
loop_
_entity_poly.entity_id
_entity_poly.type
_entity_poly.pdbx_seq_one_letter_code
_entity_poly.pdbx_strand_id
1 'polypeptide(L)'
;MLEPKFNSTRSKNKSKSKIKAGLGRTLILMTLCFALENCVGYLWHLGTGQLDILLKRQSIQSILQDTSTKKELKIKLQQVETFREYGTKELALNPSSGFKSFVELDRKEIGWHVAACYPLKLESYTWWFPIAGTVPYKGYFDLEKAKEEEKKLKEKGFDTRIRITSGYSTLGWFEDPIFSSQLNDKEPYEVASLVFHEMAHATVYFPGDSLFNESYASFVEEEGTFHFLESVEGKESPIKKEILLKKIESQKFKKLLISTAENLQKLYVSKSSDREKLEGKKRILNEFKDVLLSTKEEFKTIHTERLASKNWNNEDFVGYLRYHSGSDFFRKEFEKADRNFTRFHERMRSLIDLSNEERKKLLQSNSLYAE
;
A
#
# COMPACT_ATOMS: atom_id res chain seq x y z
N MET A 1 82.40 4.50 -35.16
CA MET A 1 81.89 5.03 -33.89
C MET A 1 80.45 5.52 -34.13
N LEU A 2 79.43 4.78 -33.68
CA LEU A 2 78.04 5.11 -33.78
C LEU A 2 77.48 4.98 -32.36
N GLU A 3 77.06 6.08 -31.78
CA GLU A 3 76.36 6.18 -30.46
C GLU A 3 74.87 5.70 -30.60
N PRO A 4 74.33 5.02 -29.59
CA PRO A 4 72.94 4.66 -29.58
C PRO A 4 72.10 5.76 -28.94
N LYS A 5 71.07 6.27 -29.68
CA LYS A 5 70.05 7.18 -29.15
C LYS A 5 69.12 6.43 -28.22
N PHE A 6 69.08 6.79 -26.96
CA PHE A 6 68.18 6.31 -25.91
C PHE A 6 66.73 6.86 -26.13
N ASN A 7 65.78 5.97 -26.29
CA ASN A 7 64.37 6.31 -26.48
C ASN A 7 63.64 6.49 -25.15
N SER A 8 63.45 7.74 -24.69
CA SER A 8 62.90 8.09 -23.37
C SER A 8 61.37 8.34 -23.33
N THR A 9 60.63 7.98 -24.39
CA THR A 9 59.21 8.30 -24.51
C THR A 9 58.24 7.23 -24.04
N ARG A 10 58.71 6.02 -23.69
CA ARG A 10 57.82 4.90 -23.30
C ARG A 10 57.44 4.84 -21.82
N SER A 11 58.12 5.60 -20.93
CA SER A 11 57.90 5.57 -19.47
C SER A 11 56.77 6.51 -19.03
N LYS A 12 56.56 7.64 -19.69
CA LYS A 12 55.55 8.68 -19.24
C LYS A 12 54.10 8.29 -19.50
N ASN A 13 53.82 7.43 -20.49
CA ASN A 13 52.46 7.00 -20.81
C ASN A 13 51.90 5.91 -19.88
N LYS A 14 52.75 5.04 -19.31
CA LYS A 14 52.33 4.03 -18.34
C LYS A 14 52.00 4.59 -16.97
N SER A 15 52.60 5.71 -16.58
CA SER A 15 52.31 6.40 -15.32
C SER A 15 50.95 7.12 -15.37
N LYS A 16 50.64 7.84 -16.47
CA LYS A 16 49.35 8.54 -16.63
C LYS A 16 48.15 7.55 -16.75
N SER A 17 48.33 6.37 -17.31
CA SER A 17 47.32 5.31 -17.40
C SER A 17 47.03 4.69 -16.02
N LYS A 18 48.03 4.46 -15.19
CA LYS A 18 47.85 3.92 -13.83
C LYS A 18 47.20 4.94 -12.89
N ILE A 19 47.47 6.23 -13.04
CA ILE A 19 46.86 7.30 -12.27
C ILE A 19 45.39 7.47 -12.65
N LYS A 20 45.02 7.44 -13.95
CA LYS A 20 43.62 7.47 -14.40
C LYS A 20 42.81 6.24 -13.94
N ALA A 21 43.42 5.04 -13.96
CA ALA A 21 42.79 3.82 -13.46
C ALA A 21 42.62 3.84 -11.93
N GLY A 22 43.56 4.44 -11.19
CA GLY A 22 43.45 4.66 -9.75
C GLY A 22 42.32 5.63 -9.37
N LEU A 23 42.26 6.80 -10.04
CA LEU A 23 41.17 7.78 -9.81
C LEU A 23 39.78 7.19 -10.13
N GLY A 24 39.65 6.43 -11.22
CA GLY A 24 38.39 5.77 -11.55
C GLY A 24 37.95 4.75 -10.49
N ARG A 25 38.87 3.96 -9.94
CA ARG A 25 38.59 3.02 -8.85
C ARG A 25 38.22 3.72 -7.55
N THR A 26 38.88 4.80 -7.20
CA THR A 26 38.57 5.59 -6.00
C THR A 26 37.19 6.26 -6.14
N LEU A 27 36.84 6.79 -7.32
CA LEU A 27 35.53 7.39 -7.59
C LEU A 27 34.40 6.35 -7.50
N ILE A 28 34.64 5.14 -8.06
CA ILE A 28 33.70 4.01 -7.97
C ILE A 28 33.52 3.55 -6.52
N LEU A 29 34.60 3.45 -5.74
CA LEU A 29 34.53 3.13 -4.30
C LEU A 29 33.76 4.22 -3.52
N MET A 30 34.02 5.50 -3.77
CA MET A 30 33.30 6.59 -3.13
C MET A 30 31.81 6.58 -3.49
N THR A 31 31.45 6.36 -4.75
CA THR A 31 30.03 6.25 -5.13
C THR A 31 29.36 5.01 -4.55
N LEU A 32 30.06 3.89 -4.42
CA LEU A 32 29.56 2.70 -3.71
C LEU A 32 29.37 2.97 -2.22
N CYS A 33 30.32 3.64 -1.57
CA CYS A 33 30.18 4.03 -0.15
C CYS A 33 28.99 4.99 0.07
N PHE A 34 28.82 6.02 -0.77
CA PHE A 34 27.67 6.92 -0.68
C PHE A 34 26.32 6.22 -0.95
N ALA A 35 26.29 5.25 -1.87
CA ALA A 35 25.08 4.44 -2.10
C ALA A 35 24.79 3.51 -0.91
N LEU A 36 25.81 2.94 -0.30
CA LEU A 36 25.70 2.09 0.89
C LEU A 36 25.28 2.89 2.13
N GLU A 37 25.81 4.11 2.35
CA GLU A 37 25.41 4.96 3.49
C GLU A 37 23.92 5.31 3.48
N ASN A 38 23.34 5.64 2.32
CA ASN A 38 21.90 5.91 2.20
C ASN A 38 21.04 4.64 2.43
N CYS A 39 21.48 3.47 1.97
CA CYS A 39 20.80 2.20 2.22
C CYS A 39 20.93 1.76 3.68
N VAL A 40 22.12 1.85 4.26
CA VAL A 40 22.35 1.48 5.67
C VAL A 40 21.59 2.40 6.62
N GLY A 41 21.60 3.72 6.38
CA GLY A 41 20.84 4.68 7.19
C GLY A 41 19.33 4.44 7.14
N TYR A 42 18.80 4.07 5.97
CA TYR A 42 17.38 3.74 5.81
C TYR A 42 17.03 2.42 6.52
N LEU A 43 17.83 1.36 6.32
CA LEU A 43 17.63 0.07 7.00
C LEU A 43 17.76 0.21 8.52
N TRP A 44 18.67 1.02 9.01
CA TRP A 44 18.81 1.34 10.42
C TRP A 44 17.55 2.04 10.96
N HIS A 45 17.02 3.02 10.23
CA HIS A 45 15.76 3.68 10.58
C HIS A 45 14.59 2.70 10.66
N LEU A 46 14.45 1.79 9.69
CA LEU A 46 13.43 0.76 9.73
C LEU A 46 13.64 -0.21 10.90
N GLY A 47 14.88 -0.65 11.11
CA GLY A 47 15.24 -1.56 12.20
C GLY A 47 14.96 -0.98 13.59
N THR A 48 15.30 0.29 13.81
CA THR A 48 15.02 0.98 15.09
C THR A 48 13.52 1.20 15.29
N GLY A 49 12.77 1.57 14.25
CA GLY A 49 11.32 1.70 14.32
C GLY A 49 10.63 0.37 14.60
N GLN A 50 11.09 -0.72 13.97
CA GLN A 50 10.61 -2.06 14.25
C GLN A 50 10.91 -2.51 15.68
N LEU A 51 12.12 -2.24 16.15
CA LEU A 51 12.52 -2.57 17.53
C LEU A 51 11.67 -1.83 18.56
N ASP A 52 11.36 -0.55 18.33
CA ASP A 52 10.48 0.24 19.20
C ASP A 52 9.08 -0.39 19.30
N ILE A 53 8.49 -0.83 18.17
CA ILE A 53 7.23 -1.56 18.14
C ILE A 53 7.31 -2.85 18.96
N LEU A 54 8.37 -3.66 18.77
CA LEU A 54 8.54 -4.92 19.47
C LEU A 54 8.70 -4.72 20.98
N LEU A 55 9.43 -3.70 21.42
CA LEU A 55 9.64 -3.39 22.83
C LEU A 55 8.38 -2.84 23.54
N LYS A 56 7.53 -2.10 22.81
CA LYS A 56 6.26 -1.56 23.33
C LYS A 56 5.11 -2.57 23.34
N ARG A 57 5.32 -3.74 22.76
CA ARG A 57 4.30 -4.76 22.56
C ARG A 57 3.89 -5.39 23.87
N GLN A 58 2.59 -5.41 24.14
CA GLN A 58 1.98 -6.03 25.32
C GLN A 58 0.91 -7.03 24.91
N SER A 59 0.82 -8.16 25.63
CA SER A 59 -0.27 -9.13 25.41
C SER A 59 -1.62 -8.48 25.76
N ILE A 60 -2.63 -8.61 24.88
CA ILE A 60 -3.99 -8.14 25.18
C ILE A 60 -4.50 -8.76 26.47
N GLN A 61 -4.24 -10.05 26.70
CA GLN A 61 -4.65 -10.75 27.92
C GLN A 61 -4.07 -10.12 29.19
N SER A 62 -2.78 -9.74 29.17
CA SER A 62 -2.16 -9.08 30.33
C SER A 62 -2.75 -7.70 30.58
N ILE A 63 -3.05 -6.92 29.53
CA ILE A 63 -3.69 -5.61 29.65
C ILE A 63 -5.11 -5.72 30.23
N LEU A 64 -5.87 -6.72 29.79
CA LEU A 64 -7.22 -6.96 30.32
C LEU A 64 -7.24 -7.33 31.80
N GLN A 65 -6.20 -8.04 32.29
CA GLN A 65 -6.04 -8.43 33.67
C GLN A 65 -5.48 -7.32 34.58
N ASP A 66 -4.74 -6.37 34.02
CA ASP A 66 -4.15 -5.26 34.77
C ASP A 66 -5.23 -4.28 35.26
N THR A 67 -5.40 -4.15 36.59
CA THR A 67 -6.39 -3.28 37.20
C THR A 67 -6.15 -1.79 36.96
N SER A 68 -4.93 -1.40 36.64
CA SER A 68 -4.54 0.01 36.35
C SER A 68 -4.93 0.46 34.95
N THR A 69 -5.21 -0.46 34.03
CA THR A 69 -5.59 -0.14 32.65
C THR A 69 -6.95 0.57 32.57
N LYS A 70 -7.01 1.66 31.80
CA LYS A 70 -8.23 2.44 31.58
C LYS A 70 -9.36 1.56 31.04
N LYS A 71 -10.57 1.72 31.61
CA LYS A 71 -11.76 0.95 31.24
C LYS A 71 -12.08 1.02 29.73
N GLU A 72 -11.91 2.19 29.13
CA GLU A 72 -12.16 2.39 27.69
C GLU A 72 -11.25 1.51 26.83
N LEU A 73 -9.94 1.46 27.12
CA LEU A 73 -9.00 0.61 26.40
C LEU A 73 -9.35 -0.88 26.58
N LYS A 74 -9.73 -1.29 27.79
CA LYS A 74 -10.17 -2.69 28.05
C LYS A 74 -11.37 -3.06 27.17
N ILE A 75 -12.37 -2.20 27.08
CA ILE A 75 -13.57 -2.43 26.23
C ILE A 75 -13.15 -2.63 24.78
N LYS A 76 -12.30 -1.74 24.24
CA LYS A 76 -11.82 -1.82 22.84
C LYS A 76 -11.02 -3.11 22.59
N LEU A 77 -10.12 -3.47 23.50
CA LEU A 77 -9.33 -4.71 23.36
C LEU A 77 -10.20 -5.97 23.51
N GLN A 78 -11.22 -5.94 24.35
CA GLN A 78 -12.17 -7.03 24.46
C GLN A 78 -13.02 -7.21 23.21
N GLN A 79 -13.38 -6.11 22.53
CA GLN A 79 -14.00 -6.17 21.21
C GLN A 79 -13.09 -6.82 20.17
N VAL A 80 -11.79 -6.50 20.14
CA VAL A 80 -10.82 -7.16 19.26
C VAL A 80 -10.81 -8.68 19.47
N GLU A 81 -10.77 -9.15 20.72
CA GLU A 81 -10.86 -10.60 21.04
C GLU A 81 -12.18 -11.20 20.52
N THR A 82 -13.29 -10.50 20.73
CA THR A 82 -14.61 -10.92 20.22
C THR A 82 -14.62 -11.05 18.69
N PHE A 83 -14.06 -10.08 17.98
CA PHE A 83 -14.00 -10.11 16.51
C PHE A 83 -13.07 -11.22 16.01
N ARG A 84 -11.95 -11.49 16.70
CA ARG A 84 -11.07 -12.61 16.37
C ARG A 84 -11.77 -13.95 16.57
N GLU A 85 -12.51 -14.09 17.66
CA GLU A 85 -13.30 -15.28 17.94
C GLU A 85 -14.39 -15.50 16.87
N TYR A 86 -15.10 -14.42 16.51
CA TYR A 86 -16.09 -14.43 15.42
C TYR A 86 -15.45 -14.81 14.07
N GLY A 87 -14.34 -14.19 13.73
CA GLY A 87 -13.59 -14.50 12.50
C GLY A 87 -13.20 -15.99 12.42
N THR A 88 -12.80 -16.57 13.55
CA THR A 88 -12.44 -17.98 13.62
C THR A 88 -13.66 -18.90 13.47
N LYS A 89 -14.74 -18.63 14.20
CA LYS A 89 -15.91 -19.51 14.27
C LYS A 89 -16.82 -19.40 13.04
N GLU A 90 -17.11 -18.17 12.63
CA GLU A 90 -18.13 -17.89 11.62
C GLU A 90 -17.54 -17.70 10.23
N LEU A 91 -16.31 -17.15 10.14
CA LEU A 91 -15.66 -16.86 8.88
C LEU A 91 -14.54 -17.86 8.52
N ALA A 92 -14.34 -18.91 9.32
CA ALA A 92 -13.30 -19.94 9.14
C ALA A 92 -11.87 -19.36 8.97
N LEU A 93 -11.58 -18.21 9.62
CA LEU A 93 -10.29 -17.56 9.59
C LEU A 93 -9.30 -18.21 10.55
N ASN A 94 -8.00 -18.11 10.24
CA ASN A 94 -6.95 -18.75 11.03
C ASN A 94 -6.86 -18.16 12.45
N PRO A 95 -7.05 -18.96 13.53
CA PRO A 95 -6.97 -18.49 14.91
C PRO A 95 -5.56 -18.08 15.34
N SER A 96 -4.53 -18.52 14.61
CA SER A 96 -3.12 -18.18 14.88
C SER A 96 -2.71 -16.81 14.35
N SER A 97 -3.62 -16.09 13.67
CA SER A 97 -3.40 -14.75 13.13
C SER A 97 -3.01 -13.72 14.20
N GLY A 98 -2.53 -12.55 13.75
CA GLY A 98 -2.13 -11.41 14.58
C GLY A 98 -3.21 -10.85 15.52
N PHE A 99 -2.96 -9.68 16.08
CA PHE A 99 -3.84 -8.98 17.02
C PHE A 99 -4.08 -9.68 18.36
N LYS A 100 -3.09 -10.46 18.83
CA LYS A 100 -3.05 -10.97 20.22
C LYS A 100 -2.30 -10.03 21.16
N SER A 101 -1.65 -9.03 20.59
CA SER A 101 -0.88 -8.03 21.30
C SER A 101 -1.29 -6.62 20.85
N PHE A 102 -1.02 -5.65 21.72
CA PHE A 102 -1.33 -4.25 21.55
C PHE A 102 -0.06 -3.42 21.67
N VAL A 103 0.00 -2.33 20.90
CA VAL A 103 1.05 -1.32 21.00
C VAL A 103 0.42 0.05 21.15
N GLU A 104 0.70 0.72 22.26
CA GLU A 104 0.38 2.13 22.42
C GLU A 104 1.37 2.97 21.62
N LEU A 105 0.86 3.81 20.73
CA LEU A 105 1.67 4.75 19.95
C LEU A 105 1.61 6.13 20.57
N ASP A 106 2.77 6.80 20.67
CA ASP A 106 2.87 8.21 21.11
C ASP A 106 2.40 9.20 20.02
N ARG A 107 1.86 8.69 18.90
CA ARG A 107 1.39 9.43 17.73
C ARG A 107 0.13 8.77 17.14
N LYS A 108 -0.59 9.53 16.33
CA LYS A 108 -1.83 9.04 15.69
C LYS A 108 -1.59 8.07 14.53
N GLU A 109 -0.41 8.09 13.92
CA GLU A 109 -0.08 7.31 12.73
C GLU A 109 0.93 6.21 13.05
N ILE A 110 0.76 5.03 12.46
CA ILE A 110 1.73 3.93 12.55
C ILE A 110 3.03 4.32 11.83
N GLY A 111 2.89 4.93 10.65
CA GLY A 111 3.98 5.39 9.82
C GLY A 111 3.47 6.09 8.57
N TRP A 112 4.38 6.39 7.68
CA TRP A 112 4.10 7.06 6.41
C TRP A 112 4.81 6.33 5.28
N HIS A 113 4.24 6.39 4.08
CA HIS A 113 4.93 5.96 2.90
C HIS A 113 4.93 7.05 1.83
N VAL A 114 6.06 7.17 1.16
CA VAL A 114 6.26 8.06 0.01
C VAL A 114 6.06 7.24 -1.24
N ALA A 115 5.19 7.71 -2.12
CA ALA A 115 5.00 7.16 -3.45
C ALA A 115 5.24 8.24 -4.49
N ALA A 116 5.68 7.84 -5.67
CA ALA A 116 5.95 8.76 -6.77
C ALA A 116 5.56 8.16 -8.12
N CYS A 117 5.24 9.05 -9.06
CA CYS A 117 4.86 8.70 -10.42
C CYS A 117 5.60 9.62 -11.41
N TYR A 118 5.89 9.11 -12.60
CA TYR A 118 6.48 9.94 -13.65
C TYR A 118 5.53 11.07 -14.07
N PRO A 119 6.05 12.28 -14.37
CA PRO A 119 5.20 13.45 -14.61
C PRO A 119 4.38 13.34 -15.90
N LEU A 120 4.86 12.60 -16.92
CA LEU A 120 4.24 12.41 -18.23
C LEU A 120 4.05 10.92 -18.57
N LYS A 121 3.86 10.08 -17.56
CA LYS A 121 3.46 8.67 -17.67
C LYS A 121 2.63 8.30 -16.46
N LEU A 122 1.64 7.43 -16.62
CA LEU A 122 0.91 6.81 -15.52
C LEU A 122 1.65 5.54 -15.05
N GLU A 123 2.89 5.73 -14.58
CA GLU A 123 3.79 4.68 -14.16
C GLU A 123 4.44 5.06 -12.83
N SER A 124 4.37 4.15 -11.84
CA SER A 124 4.99 4.37 -10.53
C SER A 124 6.50 4.42 -10.64
N TYR A 125 7.12 5.38 -9.95
CA TYR A 125 8.53 5.25 -9.59
C TYR A 125 8.68 4.10 -8.59
N THR A 126 9.70 3.29 -8.73
CA THR A 126 9.92 2.10 -7.90
C THR A 126 11.26 2.17 -7.19
N TRP A 127 11.31 1.61 -5.99
CA TRP A 127 12.54 1.38 -5.23
C TRP A 127 12.84 -0.12 -5.22
N TRP A 128 14.10 -0.45 -5.33
CA TRP A 128 14.57 -1.82 -5.17
C TRP A 128 15.15 -2.05 -3.77
N PHE A 129 14.74 -3.14 -3.13
CA PHE A 129 15.25 -3.57 -1.83
C PHE A 129 15.70 -5.02 -1.89
N PRO A 130 16.79 -5.41 -1.15
CA PRO A 130 17.35 -6.76 -1.24
C PRO A 130 16.38 -7.90 -0.89
N ILE A 131 15.44 -7.67 0.01
CA ILE A 131 14.46 -8.69 0.47
C ILE A 131 13.10 -8.49 -0.20
N ALA A 132 12.58 -7.28 -0.23
CA ALA A 132 11.26 -6.98 -0.77
C ALA A 132 11.23 -6.87 -2.31
N GLY A 133 12.39 -6.83 -2.98
CA GLY A 133 12.48 -6.60 -4.41
C GLY A 133 12.09 -5.19 -4.81
N THR A 134 11.40 -5.05 -5.93
CA THR A 134 10.95 -3.76 -6.47
C THR A 134 9.57 -3.41 -5.94
N VAL A 135 9.46 -2.27 -5.25
CA VAL A 135 8.22 -1.79 -4.65
C VAL A 135 7.91 -0.35 -5.09
N PRO A 136 6.62 0.03 -5.22
CA PRO A 136 6.19 1.34 -5.73
C PRO A 136 6.05 2.41 -4.64
N TYR A 137 6.53 2.15 -3.43
CA TYR A 137 6.54 3.10 -2.32
C TYR A 137 7.68 2.80 -1.35
N LYS A 138 8.02 3.79 -0.52
CA LYS A 138 9.07 3.68 0.51
C LYS A 138 8.51 4.12 1.87
N GLY A 139 8.55 3.21 2.85
CA GLY A 139 7.98 3.39 4.18
C GLY A 139 8.89 4.13 5.15
N TYR A 140 8.29 4.87 6.09
CA TYR A 140 9.00 5.64 7.13
C TYR A 140 8.21 5.61 8.43
N PHE A 141 8.91 5.48 9.56
CA PHE A 141 8.36 5.69 10.91
C PHE A 141 8.48 7.15 11.38
N ASP A 142 9.05 8.03 10.56
CA ASP A 142 9.30 9.43 10.84
C ASP A 142 8.81 10.28 9.67
N LEU A 143 7.90 11.23 9.94
CA LEU A 143 7.29 12.08 8.93
C LEU A 143 8.30 13.02 8.27
N GLU A 144 9.27 13.54 9.02
CA GLU A 144 10.26 14.47 8.46
C GLU A 144 11.17 13.76 7.45
N LYS A 145 11.56 12.51 7.73
CA LYS A 145 12.30 11.69 6.77
C LYS A 145 11.47 11.36 5.52
N ALA A 146 10.17 11.14 5.67
CA ALA A 146 9.26 10.97 4.53
C ALA A 146 9.18 12.26 3.69
N LYS A 147 9.10 13.44 4.33
CA LYS A 147 9.10 14.75 3.65
C LYS A 147 10.42 15.02 2.92
N GLU A 148 11.57 14.66 3.50
CA GLU A 148 12.87 14.78 2.85
C GLU A 148 12.94 13.93 1.57
N GLU A 149 12.47 12.70 1.62
CA GLU A 149 12.41 11.83 0.43
C GLU A 149 11.46 12.40 -0.62
N GLU A 150 10.28 12.84 -0.22
CA GLU A 150 9.31 13.48 -1.12
C GLU A 150 9.92 14.71 -1.80
N LYS A 151 10.63 15.56 -1.05
CA LYS A 151 11.31 16.75 -1.58
C LYS A 151 12.31 16.38 -2.65
N LYS A 152 13.17 15.37 -2.38
CA LYS A 152 14.17 14.88 -3.36
C LYS A 152 13.52 14.40 -4.66
N LEU A 153 12.34 13.76 -4.58
CA LEU A 153 11.60 13.29 -5.75
C LEU A 153 10.93 14.45 -6.50
N LYS A 154 10.37 15.43 -5.80
CA LYS A 154 9.81 16.65 -6.40
C LYS A 154 10.87 17.47 -7.14
N GLU A 155 12.08 17.60 -6.58
CA GLU A 155 13.21 18.26 -7.23
C GLU A 155 13.66 17.56 -8.51
N LYS A 156 13.42 16.24 -8.61
CA LYS A 156 13.62 15.46 -9.85
C LYS A 156 12.43 15.51 -10.81
N GLY A 157 11.38 16.27 -10.49
CA GLY A 157 10.20 16.46 -11.34
C GLY A 157 9.14 15.37 -11.23
N PHE A 158 9.21 14.46 -10.26
CA PHE A 158 8.17 13.46 -10.05
C PHE A 158 6.91 14.03 -9.40
N ASP A 159 5.75 13.48 -9.75
CA ASP A 159 4.51 13.63 -8.99
C ASP A 159 4.56 12.76 -7.75
N THR A 160 4.33 13.31 -6.57
CA THR A 160 4.55 12.59 -5.31
C THR A 160 3.38 12.68 -4.36
N ARG A 161 3.29 11.70 -3.45
CA ARG A 161 2.40 11.70 -2.27
C ARG A 161 3.07 11.08 -1.07
N ILE A 162 2.86 11.71 0.08
CA ILE A 162 3.01 11.06 1.38
C ILE A 162 1.61 10.59 1.80
N ARG A 163 1.50 9.32 2.17
CA ARG A 163 0.26 8.74 2.71
C ARG A 163 0.53 8.13 4.07
N ILE A 164 -0.46 8.19 4.95
CA ILE A 164 -0.43 7.49 6.23
C ILE A 164 -0.50 5.99 5.94
N THR A 165 0.34 5.22 6.61
CA THR A 165 0.28 3.76 6.62
C THR A 165 -0.78 3.34 7.62
N SER A 166 -1.90 2.79 7.14
CA SER A 166 -3.03 2.34 7.97
C SER A 166 -2.83 0.95 8.55
N GLY A 167 -2.05 0.10 7.89
CA GLY A 167 -1.67 -1.23 8.34
C GLY A 167 -0.15 -1.35 8.41
N TYR A 168 0.33 -2.21 9.29
CA TYR A 168 1.73 -2.58 9.38
C TYR A 168 1.81 -4.09 9.44
N SER A 169 2.34 -4.70 8.41
CA SER A 169 2.55 -6.14 8.36
C SER A 169 4.02 -6.47 8.22
N THR A 170 4.45 -7.44 9.01
CA THR A 170 5.79 -8.02 8.92
C THR A 170 5.86 -9.16 7.90
N LEU A 171 4.85 -9.30 7.03
CA LEU A 171 4.71 -10.40 6.06
C LEU A 171 4.77 -11.78 6.73
N GLY A 172 4.24 -11.89 7.95
CA GLY A 172 4.21 -13.14 8.73
C GLY A 172 5.52 -13.49 9.46
N TRP A 173 6.55 -12.62 9.44
CA TRP A 173 7.79 -12.81 10.21
C TRP A 173 7.57 -12.66 11.71
N PHE A 174 6.64 -11.80 12.10
CA PHE A 174 6.20 -11.61 13.48
C PHE A 174 4.68 -11.57 13.50
N GLU A 175 4.09 -11.86 14.65
CA GLU A 175 2.68 -11.61 14.88
C GLU A 175 2.43 -10.09 14.91
N ASP A 176 1.57 -9.60 14.04
CA ASP A 176 1.31 -8.17 13.93
C ASP A 176 0.41 -7.71 15.11
N PRO A 177 0.84 -6.69 15.89
CA PRO A 177 0.04 -6.15 16.97
C PRO A 177 -1.07 -5.24 16.44
N ILE A 178 -2.13 -5.06 17.23
CA ILE A 178 -3.05 -3.95 16.99
C ILE A 178 -2.50 -2.68 17.66
N PHE A 179 -2.61 -1.55 16.97
CA PHE A 179 -2.10 -0.26 17.44
C PHE A 179 -3.21 0.61 18.01
N SER A 180 -2.87 1.49 18.98
CA SER A 180 -3.83 2.46 19.52
C SER A 180 -4.51 3.31 18.46
N SER A 181 -3.77 3.70 17.40
CA SER A 181 -4.31 4.46 16.27
C SER A 181 -5.36 3.71 15.43
N GLN A 182 -5.37 2.39 15.49
CA GLN A 182 -6.36 1.54 14.80
C GLN A 182 -7.64 1.33 15.63
N LEU A 183 -7.60 1.68 16.91
CA LEU A 183 -8.74 1.58 17.83
C LEU A 183 -9.36 2.95 18.16
N ASN A 184 -8.55 4.02 18.12
CA ASN A 184 -9.03 5.35 18.46
C ASN A 184 -9.91 5.92 17.36
N ASP A 185 -11.01 6.57 17.75
CA ASP A 185 -11.97 7.22 16.84
C ASP A 185 -12.56 6.26 15.77
N LYS A 186 -12.62 4.95 16.08
CA LYS A 186 -13.18 3.91 15.22
C LYS A 186 -14.47 3.35 15.78
N GLU A 187 -15.44 3.15 14.87
CA GLU A 187 -16.65 2.40 15.17
C GLU A 187 -16.34 0.90 15.30
N PRO A 188 -17.09 0.15 16.12
CA PRO A 188 -16.84 -1.28 16.33
C PRO A 188 -16.75 -2.08 15.03
N TYR A 189 -17.57 -1.80 14.03
CA TYR A 189 -17.55 -2.50 12.75
C TYR A 189 -16.28 -2.22 11.91
N GLU A 190 -15.69 -1.01 12.06
CA GLU A 190 -14.42 -0.68 11.39
C GLU A 190 -13.26 -1.48 12.01
N VAL A 191 -13.31 -1.71 13.34
CA VAL A 191 -12.32 -2.57 14.02
C VAL A 191 -12.53 -4.03 13.62
N ALA A 192 -13.77 -4.50 13.54
CA ALA A 192 -14.09 -5.86 13.06
C ALA A 192 -13.58 -6.07 11.62
N SER A 193 -13.83 -5.11 10.74
CA SER A 193 -13.35 -5.06 9.36
C SER A 193 -11.82 -5.23 9.28
N LEU A 194 -11.08 -4.44 10.04
CA LEU A 194 -9.62 -4.52 10.13
C LEU A 194 -9.15 -5.90 10.64
N VAL A 195 -9.80 -6.43 11.69
CA VAL A 195 -9.45 -7.75 12.25
C VAL A 195 -9.65 -8.85 11.21
N PHE A 196 -10.76 -8.84 10.48
CA PHE A 196 -11.04 -9.85 9.45
C PHE A 196 -10.07 -9.76 8.27
N HIS A 197 -9.67 -8.54 7.87
CA HIS A 197 -8.66 -8.30 6.83
C HIS A 197 -7.33 -8.96 7.19
N GLU A 198 -6.79 -8.66 8.35
CA GLU A 198 -5.50 -9.20 8.79
C GLU A 198 -5.55 -10.71 9.06
N MET A 199 -6.68 -11.21 9.59
CA MET A 199 -6.87 -12.64 9.74
C MET A 199 -6.96 -13.37 8.38
N ALA A 200 -7.48 -12.72 7.34
CA ALA A 200 -7.53 -13.29 6.00
C ALA A 200 -6.12 -13.51 5.43
N HIS A 201 -5.19 -12.56 5.59
CA HIS A 201 -3.78 -12.73 5.18
C HIS A 201 -3.11 -13.94 5.81
N ALA A 202 -3.45 -14.25 7.07
CA ALA A 202 -2.94 -15.44 7.78
C ALA A 202 -3.70 -16.73 7.41
N THR A 203 -4.85 -16.64 6.76
CA THR A 203 -5.69 -17.79 6.37
C THR A 203 -5.29 -18.37 5.03
N VAL A 204 -5.10 -17.52 4.01
CA VAL A 204 -4.57 -17.89 2.70
C VAL A 204 -3.59 -16.81 2.25
N TYR A 205 -2.37 -17.21 1.91
CA TYR A 205 -1.31 -16.32 1.45
C TYR A 205 -0.75 -16.78 0.10
N PHE A 206 -0.62 -15.85 -0.84
CA PHE A 206 -0.10 -16.07 -2.19
C PHE A 206 1.32 -15.47 -2.28
N PRO A 207 2.38 -16.29 -2.23
CA PRO A 207 3.74 -15.81 -2.20
C PRO A 207 4.08 -14.89 -3.38
N GLY A 208 4.63 -13.71 -3.09
CA GLY A 208 5.07 -12.76 -4.12
C GLY A 208 3.96 -12.04 -4.91
N ASP A 209 2.69 -12.19 -4.53
CA ASP A 209 1.56 -11.57 -5.20
C ASP A 209 0.77 -10.64 -4.27
N SER A 210 1.34 -9.48 -4.02
CA SER A 210 0.72 -8.47 -3.13
C SER A 210 -0.68 -8.06 -3.60
N LEU A 211 -0.88 -7.90 -4.92
CA LEU A 211 -2.18 -7.49 -5.46
C LEU A 211 -3.27 -8.52 -5.15
N PHE A 212 -2.98 -9.80 -5.37
CA PHE A 212 -3.95 -10.87 -5.12
C PHE A 212 -4.22 -11.04 -3.62
N ASN A 213 -3.18 -10.95 -2.78
CA ASN A 213 -3.31 -10.99 -1.32
C ASN A 213 -4.22 -9.88 -0.79
N GLU A 214 -3.97 -8.63 -1.19
CA GLU A 214 -4.78 -7.48 -0.76
C GLU A 214 -6.23 -7.57 -1.27
N SER A 215 -6.42 -8.02 -2.52
CA SER A 215 -7.76 -8.18 -3.09
C SER A 215 -8.56 -9.28 -2.40
N TYR A 216 -7.91 -10.40 -2.05
CA TYR A 216 -8.51 -11.48 -1.27
C TYR A 216 -8.88 -11.01 0.15
N ALA A 217 -7.95 -10.37 0.84
CA ALA A 217 -8.17 -9.89 2.21
C ALA A 217 -9.30 -8.83 2.23
N SER A 218 -9.31 -7.89 1.29
CA SER A 218 -10.38 -6.88 1.17
C SER A 218 -11.74 -7.50 0.87
N PHE A 219 -11.79 -8.58 0.10
CA PHE A 219 -13.05 -9.31 -0.13
C PHE A 219 -13.55 -10.00 1.13
N VAL A 220 -12.67 -10.69 1.88
CA VAL A 220 -13.02 -11.35 3.14
C VAL A 220 -13.43 -10.33 4.20
N GLU A 221 -12.71 -9.20 4.29
CA GLU A 221 -13.06 -8.05 5.13
C GLU A 221 -14.50 -7.59 4.86
N GLU A 222 -14.85 -7.32 3.61
CA GLU A 222 -16.18 -6.82 3.22
C GLU A 222 -17.27 -7.82 3.55
N GLU A 223 -17.19 -9.05 3.05
CA GLU A 223 -18.21 -10.07 3.25
C GLU A 223 -18.29 -10.51 4.72
N GLY A 224 -17.15 -10.60 5.41
CA GLY A 224 -17.10 -10.92 6.84
C GLY A 224 -17.73 -9.82 7.70
N THR A 225 -17.50 -8.55 7.36
CA THR A 225 -18.13 -7.42 8.05
C THR A 225 -19.64 -7.42 7.83
N PHE A 226 -20.11 -7.71 6.62
CA PHE A 226 -21.55 -7.83 6.36
C PHE A 226 -22.17 -8.98 7.13
N HIS A 227 -21.51 -10.14 7.16
CA HIS A 227 -21.95 -11.30 7.93
C HIS A 227 -22.03 -10.98 9.43
N PHE A 228 -21.03 -10.28 9.97
CA PHE A 228 -21.02 -9.82 11.35
C PHE A 228 -22.18 -8.85 11.63
N LEU A 229 -22.35 -7.80 10.83
CA LEU A 229 -23.43 -6.83 11.00
C LEU A 229 -24.82 -7.48 10.93
N GLU A 230 -25.03 -8.42 10.01
CA GLU A 230 -26.27 -9.17 9.95
C GLU A 230 -26.53 -10.03 11.20
N SER A 231 -25.48 -10.56 11.82
CA SER A 231 -25.61 -11.37 13.04
C SER A 231 -25.98 -10.55 14.29
N VAL A 232 -25.54 -9.28 14.37
CA VAL A 232 -25.77 -8.41 15.53
C VAL A 232 -26.93 -7.43 15.35
N GLU A 233 -27.19 -6.95 14.13
CA GLU A 233 -28.21 -5.93 13.82
C GLU A 233 -29.34 -6.47 12.93
N GLY A 234 -29.20 -7.68 12.40
CA GLY A 234 -30.11 -8.26 11.42
C GLY A 234 -29.87 -7.79 9.99
N LYS A 235 -30.65 -8.36 9.04
CA LYS A 235 -30.49 -8.11 7.59
C LYS A 235 -30.67 -6.66 7.18
N GLU A 236 -31.43 -5.90 7.94
CA GLU A 236 -31.78 -4.48 7.68
C GLU A 236 -30.83 -3.50 8.36
N SER A 237 -29.65 -3.92 8.80
CA SER A 237 -28.64 -3.09 9.45
C SER A 237 -28.46 -1.73 8.76
N PRO A 238 -28.66 -0.61 9.48
CA PRO A 238 -28.42 0.74 8.95
C PRO A 238 -26.96 0.93 8.53
N ILE A 239 -26.02 0.39 9.31
CA ILE A 239 -24.58 0.46 9.04
C ILE A 239 -24.26 -0.25 7.74
N LYS A 240 -24.83 -1.45 7.53
CA LYS A 240 -24.65 -2.17 6.27
C LYS A 240 -25.16 -1.36 5.07
N LYS A 241 -26.32 -0.73 5.19
CA LYS A 241 -26.87 0.15 4.14
C LYS A 241 -25.94 1.32 3.83
N GLU A 242 -25.35 1.93 4.86
CA GLU A 242 -24.37 3.01 4.68
C GLU A 242 -23.10 2.52 3.97
N ILE A 243 -22.55 1.36 4.35
CA ILE A 243 -21.37 0.77 3.69
C ILE A 243 -21.69 0.46 2.22
N LEU A 244 -22.86 -0.09 1.92
CA LEU A 244 -23.28 -0.34 0.54
C LEU A 244 -23.41 0.94 -0.27
N LEU A 245 -23.96 2.01 0.30
CA LEU A 245 -24.02 3.32 -0.35
C LEU A 245 -22.60 3.85 -0.64
N LYS A 246 -21.70 3.84 0.35
CA LYS A 246 -20.29 4.20 0.16
C LYS A 246 -19.64 3.40 -0.96
N LYS A 247 -19.95 2.12 -1.06
CA LYS A 247 -19.43 1.25 -2.12
C LYS A 247 -19.94 1.68 -3.50
N ILE A 248 -21.24 1.94 -3.65
CA ILE A 248 -21.85 2.42 -4.91
C ILE A 248 -21.20 3.75 -5.33
N GLU A 249 -21.05 4.67 -4.40
CA GLU A 249 -20.42 5.97 -4.67
C GLU A 249 -18.93 5.81 -5.00
N SER A 250 -18.21 4.93 -4.32
CA SER A 250 -16.82 4.61 -4.64
C SER A 250 -16.66 4.04 -6.05
N GLN A 251 -17.60 3.22 -6.52
CA GLN A 251 -17.60 2.72 -7.90
C GLN A 251 -17.85 3.85 -8.92
N LYS A 252 -18.79 4.77 -8.65
CA LYS A 252 -18.99 5.95 -9.48
C LYS A 252 -17.72 6.81 -9.54
N PHE A 253 -17.13 7.09 -8.39
CA PHE A 253 -15.90 7.87 -8.30
C PHE A 253 -14.74 7.17 -9.05
N LYS A 254 -14.61 5.84 -8.94
CA LYS A 254 -13.64 5.05 -9.68
C LYS A 254 -13.78 5.23 -11.19
N LYS A 255 -15.00 5.25 -11.73
CA LYS A 255 -15.24 5.51 -13.16
C LYS A 255 -14.73 6.87 -13.59
N LEU A 256 -14.93 7.91 -12.78
CA LEU A 256 -14.40 9.26 -13.05
C LEU A 256 -12.86 9.26 -13.07
N LEU A 257 -12.24 8.56 -12.11
CA LEU A 257 -10.78 8.42 -12.08
C LEU A 257 -10.22 7.68 -13.30
N ILE A 258 -10.85 6.56 -13.68
CA ILE A 258 -10.44 5.77 -14.85
C ILE A 258 -10.52 6.62 -16.12
N SER A 259 -11.67 7.26 -16.38
CA SER A 259 -11.86 8.11 -17.55
C SER A 259 -10.83 9.25 -17.62
N THR A 260 -10.52 9.87 -16.48
CA THR A 260 -9.49 10.92 -16.41
C THR A 260 -8.09 10.34 -16.66
N ALA A 261 -7.77 9.18 -16.10
CA ALA A 261 -6.49 8.50 -16.33
C ALA A 261 -6.31 8.11 -17.81
N GLU A 262 -7.36 7.66 -18.48
CA GLU A 262 -7.34 7.38 -19.93
C GLU A 262 -7.06 8.63 -20.75
N ASN A 263 -7.67 9.77 -20.41
CA ASN A 263 -7.41 11.05 -21.08
C ASN A 263 -5.96 11.50 -20.87
N LEU A 264 -5.42 11.36 -19.65
CA LEU A 264 -4.01 11.62 -19.37
C LEU A 264 -3.10 10.68 -20.17
N GLN A 265 -3.43 9.39 -20.25
CA GLN A 265 -2.65 8.41 -21.01
C GLN A 265 -2.63 8.75 -22.51
N LYS A 266 -3.79 9.09 -23.10
CA LYS A 266 -3.89 9.54 -24.51
C LYS A 266 -3.01 10.77 -24.78
N LEU A 267 -3.02 11.73 -23.86
CA LEU A 267 -2.16 12.92 -23.93
C LEU A 267 -0.67 12.53 -23.90
N TYR A 268 -0.27 11.65 -22.97
CA TYR A 268 1.14 11.31 -22.78
C TYR A 268 1.74 10.52 -23.94
N VAL A 269 0.96 9.67 -24.60
CA VAL A 269 1.43 8.93 -25.79
C VAL A 269 1.33 9.76 -27.10
N SER A 270 0.75 10.95 -27.05
CA SER A 270 0.65 11.83 -28.24
C SER A 270 2.03 12.32 -28.69
N LYS A 271 2.08 12.86 -29.93
CA LYS A 271 3.31 13.46 -30.54
C LYS A 271 3.60 14.86 -30.02
N SER A 272 2.80 15.41 -29.09
CA SER A 272 3.00 16.75 -28.54
C SER A 272 4.32 16.85 -27.78
N SER A 273 4.89 18.05 -27.70
CA SER A 273 6.07 18.33 -26.88
C SER A 273 5.77 18.14 -25.37
N ASP A 274 6.80 17.94 -24.56
CA ASP A 274 6.65 17.78 -23.10
C ASP A 274 6.00 19.02 -22.47
N ARG A 275 6.26 20.21 -22.97
CA ARG A 275 5.62 21.45 -22.53
C ARG A 275 4.10 21.41 -22.80
N GLU A 276 3.69 21.06 -24.01
CA GLU A 276 2.27 20.94 -24.36
C GLU A 276 1.57 19.85 -23.55
N LYS A 277 2.26 18.73 -23.28
CA LYS A 277 1.76 17.65 -22.40
C LYS A 277 1.57 18.13 -20.96
N LEU A 278 2.49 18.93 -20.41
CA LEU A 278 2.35 19.50 -19.07
C LEU A 278 1.18 20.50 -18.99
N GLU A 279 0.98 21.30 -20.01
CA GLU A 279 -0.17 22.22 -20.10
C GLU A 279 -1.49 21.46 -20.26
N GLY A 280 -1.52 20.43 -21.12
CA GLY A 280 -2.64 19.53 -21.30
C GLY A 280 -3.00 18.76 -20.03
N LYS A 281 -2.01 18.28 -19.28
CA LYS A 281 -2.19 17.65 -17.98
C LYS A 281 -2.93 18.58 -17.02
N LYS A 282 -2.49 19.83 -16.88
CA LYS A 282 -3.15 20.82 -16.03
C LYS A 282 -4.61 21.02 -16.40
N ARG A 283 -4.90 21.11 -17.71
CA ARG A 283 -6.27 21.25 -18.22
C ARG A 283 -7.12 20.04 -17.86
N ILE A 284 -6.67 18.81 -18.13
CA ILE A 284 -7.41 17.58 -17.81
C ILE A 284 -7.67 17.46 -16.31
N LEU A 285 -6.69 17.81 -15.46
CA LEU A 285 -6.87 17.80 -14.02
C LEU A 285 -7.85 18.86 -13.51
N ASN A 286 -7.94 20.02 -14.17
CA ASN A 286 -8.95 21.02 -13.84
C ASN A 286 -10.35 20.57 -14.31
N GLU A 287 -10.48 20.02 -15.52
CA GLU A 287 -11.73 19.42 -16.00
C GLU A 287 -12.24 18.33 -15.03
N PHE A 288 -11.35 17.50 -14.50
CA PHE A 288 -11.71 16.50 -13.48
C PHE A 288 -12.26 17.15 -12.20
N LYS A 289 -11.67 18.25 -11.73
CA LYS A 289 -12.18 18.99 -10.56
C LYS A 289 -13.57 19.60 -10.85
N ASP A 290 -13.78 20.13 -12.04
CA ASP A 290 -15.07 20.70 -12.45
C ASP A 290 -16.15 19.61 -12.50
N VAL A 291 -15.81 18.40 -12.98
CA VAL A 291 -16.71 17.24 -12.92
C VAL A 291 -17.06 16.86 -11.49
N LEU A 292 -16.07 16.83 -10.57
CA LEU A 292 -16.33 16.55 -9.17
C LEU A 292 -17.30 17.56 -8.52
N LEU A 293 -17.18 18.84 -8.89
CA LEU A 293 -18.09 19.89 -8.38
C LEU A 293 -19.48 19.80 -8.98
N SER A 294 -19.60 19.52 -10.28
CA SER A 294 -20.89 19.42 -10.97
C SER A 294 -21.69 18.18 -10.58
N THR A 295 -21.02 17.11 -10.15
CA THR A 295 -21.66 15.84 -9.74
C THR A 295 -21.86 15.72 -8.23
N LYS A 296 -21.66 16.78 -7.44
CA LYS A 296 -21.69 16.73 -5.96
C LYS A 296 -22.98 16.13 -5.40
N GLU A 297 -24.13 16.44 -5.98
CA GLU A 297 -25.45 15.96 -5.53
C GLU A 297 -25.64 14.45 -5.75
N GLU A 298 -24.77 13.80 -6.56
CA GLU A 298 -24.78 12.36 -6.76
C GLU A 298 -24.07 11.57 -5.66
N PHE A 299 -23.35 12.28 -4.79
CA PHE A 299 -22.53 11.72 -3.71
C PHE A 299 -23.02 12.20 -2.36
N LYS A 300 -23.40 11.27 -1.49
CA LYS A 300 -23.86 11.55 -0.12
C LYS A 300 -22.78 11.28 0.92
N THR A 301 -21.87 10.34 0.63
CA THR A 301 -20.82 9.88 1.55
C THR A 301 -19.42 10.34 1.12
N ILE A 302 -19.24 10.63 -0.18
CA ILE A 302 -17.98 11.15 -0.72
C ILE A 302 -18.06 12.68 -0.85
N HIS A 303 -17.20 13.39 -0.11
CA HIS A 303 -17.11 14.84 -0.16
C HIS A 303 -16.36 15.32 -1.41
N THR A 304 -17.07 15.41 -2.54
CA THR A 304 -16.48 15.77 -3.85
C THR A 304 -15.89 17.16 -3.86
N GLU A 305 -16.43 18.14 -3.11
CA GLU A 305 -15.88 19.49 -2.96
C GLU A 305 -14.48 19.47 -2.31
N ARG A 306 -14.29 18.63 -1.28
CA ARG A 306 -12.97 18.42 -0.66
C ARG A 306 -12.00 17.75 -1.65
N LEU A 307 -12.48 16.83 -2.46
CA LEU A 307 -11.67 16.20 -3.49
C LEU A 307 -11.32 17.17 -4.62
N ALA A 308 -12.25 18.04 -5.03
CA ALA A 308 -11.99 19.07 -6.03
C ALA A 308 -10.97 20.12 -5.57
N SER A 309 -10.93 20.44 -4.27
CA SER A 309 -9.92 21.36 -3.71
C SER A 309 -8.51 20.77 -3.63
N LYS A 310 -8.37 19.46 -3.82
CA LYS A 310 -7.07 18.78 -3.78
C LYS A 310 -6.20 19.17 -4.98
N ASN A 311 -4.89 19.27 -4.77
CA ASN A 311 -3.94 19.42 -5.86
C ASN A 311 -3.62 18.04 -6.46
N TRP A 312 -4.44 17.58 -7.41
CA TRP A 312 -4.31 16.28 -8.07
C TRP A 312 -3.05 16.17 -8.93
N ASN A 313 -2.45 14.98 -8.94
CA ASN A 313 -1.32 14.63 -9.79
C ASN A 313 -1.37 13.15 -10.21
N ASN A 314 -0.43 12.69 -11.04
CA ASN A 314 -0.44 11.32 -11.54
C ASN A 314 -0.41 10.24 -10.45
N GLU A 315 0.31 10.49 -9.34
CA GLU A 315 0.38 9.52 -8.25
C GLU A 315 -0.98 9.29 -7.57
N ASP A 316 -1.89 10.26 -7.61
CA ASP A 316 -3.23 10.06 -7.08
C ASP A 316 -4.01 9.03 -7.89
N PHE A 317 -3.92 9.09 -9.23
CA PHE A 317 -4.60 8.14 -10.11
C PHE A 317 -3.97 6.75 -10.05
N VAL A 318 -2.65 6.66 -10.18
CA VAL A 318 -1.92 5.39 -10.13
C VAL A 318 -2.07 4.71 -8.78
N GLY A 319 -1.99 5.47 -7.69
CA GLY A 319 -2.17 4.96 -6.34
C GLY A 319 -3.58 4.41 -6.11
N TYR A 320 -4.62 5.12 -6.57
CA TYR A 320 -6.00 4.67 -6.43
C TYR A 320 -6.27 3.38 -7.23
N LEU A 321 -5.83 3.35 -8.49
CA LEU A 321 -6.08 2.20 -9.37
C LEU A 321 -5.35 0.93 -8.91
N ARG A 322 -4.25 1.07 -8.17
CA ARG A 322 -3.48 -0.05 -7.60
C ARG A 322 -4.29 -0.88 -6.61
N TYR A 323 -5.16 -0.26 -5.81
CA TYR A 323 -5.84 -0.92 -4.69
C TYR A 323 -7.30 -1.35 -4.98
N HIS A 324 -7.84 -1.11 -6.19
CA HIS A 324 -9.26 -1.31 -6.46
C HIS A 324 -9.54 -2.26 -7.63
N SER A 325 -8.84 -3.41 -7.68
CA SER A 325 -9.05 -4.42 -8.72
C SER A 325 -9.41 -5.78 -8.12
N GLY A 326 -10.26 -6.55 -8.79
CA GLY A 326 -10.43 -7.99 -8.54
C GLY A 326 -11.60 -8.43 -7.66
N SER A 327 -12.42 -7.54 -7.08
CA SER A 327 -13.54 -7.93 -6.20
C SER A 327 -14.57 -8.87 -6.85
N ASP A 328 -14.80 -8.74 -8.16
CA ASP A 328 -15.79 -9.54 -8.89
C ASP A 328 -15.38 -11.01 -9.03
N PHE A 329 -14.08 -11.29 -9.16
CA PHE A 329 -13.55 -12.65 -9.17
C PHE A 329 -13.84 -13.36 -7.85
N PHE A 330 -13.48 -12.76 -6.72
CA PHE A 330 -13.68 -13.36 -5.40
C PHE A 330 -15.16 -13.55 -5.07
N ARG A 331 -16.02 -12.62 -5.49
CA ARG A 331 -17.48 -12.75 -5.34
C ARG A 331 -18.02 -13.97 -6.07
N LYS A 332 -17.65 -14.17 -7.33
CA LYS A 332 -18.04 -15.36 -8.11
C LYS A 332 -17.53 -16.65 -7.46
N GLU A 333 -16.30 -16.65 -6.95
CA GLU A 333 -15.75 -17.83 -6.28
C GLU A 333 -16.45 -18.10 -4.92
N PHE A 334 -16.88 -17.06 -4.21
CA PHE A 334 -17.65 -17.17 -2.99
C PHE A 334 -19.07 -17.71 -3.26
N GLU A 335 -19.72 -17.25 -4.33
CA GLU A 335 -20.99 -17.79 -4.78
C GLU A 335 -20.89 -19.28 -5.17
N LYS A 336 -19.85 -19.68 -5.92
CA LYS A 336 -19.56 -21.09 -6.23
C LYS A 336 -19.26 -21.94 -4.98
N ALA A 337 -18.89 -21.32 -3.88
CA ALA A 337 -18.71 -21.95 -2.58
C ALA A 337 -20.01 -21.96 -1.74
N ASP A 338 -21.17 -21.67 -2.34
CA ASP A 338 -22.48 -21.53 -1.68
C ASP A 338 -22.44 -20.48 -0.54
N ARG A 339 -21.63 -19.42 -0.70
CA ARG A 339 -21.35 -18.37 0.29
C ARG A 339 -20.84 -18.92 1.63
N ASN A 340 -20.18 -20.06 1.61
CA ASN A 340 -19.57 -20.72 2.76
C ASN A 340 -18.08 -20.39 2.83
N PHE A 341 -17.64 -19.75 3.91
CA PHE A 341 -16.24 -19.28 4.07
C PHE A 341 -15.23 -20.44 4.08
N THR A 342 -15.54 -21.59 4.70
CA THR A 342 -14.63 -22.74 4.71
C THR A 342 -14.33 -23.21 3.28
N ARG A 343 -15.38 -23.45 2.49
CA ARG A 343 -15.26 -23.87 1.08
C ARG A 343 -14.57 -22.79 0.23
N PHE A 344 -14.88 -21.52 0.51
CA PHE A 344 -14.24 -20.42 -0.19
C PHE A 344 -12.73 -20.39 0.06
N HIS A 345 -12.28 -20.51 1.31
CA HIS A 345 -10.85 -20.55 1.61
C HIS A 345 -10.16 -21.78 1.03
N GLU A 346 -10.81 -22.94 0.96
CA GLU A 346 -10.30 -24.13 0.27
C GLU A 346 -10.09 -23.86 -1.22
N ARG A 347 -11.05 -23.22 -1.89
CA ARG A 347 -10.93 -22.80 -3.29
C ARG A 347 -9.79 -21.80 -3.48
N MET A 348 -9.60 -20.86 -2.57
CA MET A 348 -8.50 -19.92 -2.64
C MET A 348 -7.14 -20.62 -2.47
N ARG A 349 -7.03 -21.59 -1.56
CA ARG A 349 -5.80 -22.39 -1.39
C ARG A 349 -5.42 -23.15 -2.67
N SER A 350 -6.39 -23.62 -3.45
CA SER A 350 -6.11 -24.31 -4.73
C SER A 350 -5.49 -23.40 -5.81
N LEU A 351 -5.50 -22.07 -5.60
CA LEU A 351 -4.90 -21.10 -6.52
C LEU A 351 -3.47 -20.70 -6.14
N ILE A 352 -2.92 -21.21 -5.04
CA ILE A 352 -1.59 -20.83 -4.55
C ILE A 352 -0.51 -21.23 -5.56
N ASP A 353 -0.65 -22.39 -6.18
CA ASP A 353 0.32 -22.95 -7.14
C ASP A 353 0.29 -22.26 -8.52
N LEU A 354 -0.71 -21.42 -8.80
CA LEU A 354 -0.74 -20.64 -10.03
C LEU A 354 0.34 -19.55 -10.01
N SER A 355 0.87 -19.23 -11.18
CA SER A 355 1.78 -18.09 -11.35
C SER A 355 1.07 -16.75 -11.12
N ASN A 356 1.83 -15.70 -10.79
CA ASN A 356 1.29 -14.34 -10.62
C ASN A 356 0.55 -13.86 -11.88
N GLU A 357 1.03 -14.20 -13.07
CA GLU A 357 0.39 -13.83 -14.35
C GLU A 357 -0.95 -14.55 -14.55
N GLU A 358 -1.07 -15.81 -14.14
CA GLU A 358 -2.33 -16.54 -14.20
C GLU A 358 -3.34 -15.95 -13.23
N ARG A 359 -2.95 -15.67 -11.97
CA ARG A 359 -3.81 -15.01 -10.99
C ARG A 359 -4.23 -13.62 -11.44
N LYS A 360 -3.33 -12.85 -12.04
CA LYS A 360 -3.65 -11.53 -12.61
C LYS A 360 -4.72 -11.62 -13.71
N LYS A 361 -4.65 -12.63 -14.58
CA LYS A 361 -5.68 -12.89 -15.59
C LYS A 361 -7.04 -13.21 -14.96
N LEU A 362 -7.07 -13.95 -13.84
CA LEU A 362 -8.32 -14.23 -13.11
C LEU A 362 -8.99 -12.94 -12.60
N LEU A 363 -8.20 -11.99 -12.08
CA LEU A 363 -8.69 -10.70 -11.62
C LEU A 363 -9.21 -9.83 -12.78
N GLN A 364 -8.57 -9.91 -13.96
CA GLN A 364 -8.92 -9.13 -15.14
C GLN A 364 -10.10 -9.69 -15.92
N SER A 365 -10.14 -11.02 -16.14
CA SER A 365 -11.17 -11.70 -16.92
C SER A 365 -12.59 -11.58 -16.34
N ASN A 366 -12.69 -11.22 -15.07
CA ASN A 366 -13.95 -11.01 -14.36
C ASN A 366 -14.26 -9.52 -14.10
N SER A 367 -13.42 -8.62 -14.60
CA SER A 367 -13.71 -7.17 -14.62
C SER A 367 -14.76 -6.93 -15.71
N LEU A 368 -15.80 -6.14 -15.40
CA LEU A 368 -16.79 -5.66 -16.37
C LEU A 368 -16.18 -4.76 -17.49
N TYR A 369 -14.84 -4.63 -17.52
CA TYR A 369 -14.04 -3.82 -18.41
C TYR A 369 -12.94 -4.62 -19.15
N ALA A 370 -13.16 -5.94 -19.32
CA ALA A 370 -12.34 -6.74 -20.22
C ALA A 370 -12.94 -6.64 -21.64
N GLU A 371 -12.84 -5.46 -22.27
CA GLU A 371 -12.87 -5.19 -23.71
C GLU A 371 -12.06 -3.94 -24.01
#